data_725286befe3685bd41323ceea8ba9b5a
#
_entry.id   725286befe3685bd41323ceea8ba9b5a
#
_cell.length_a   1.000
_cell.length_b   1.000
_cell.length_c   1.000
_cell.angle_alpha   90.00
_cell.angle_beta   90.00
_cell.angle_gamma   90.00
#
_symmetry.space_group_name_H-M   'P 1'
#
loop_
_entity.id
_entity.type
_entity.pdbx_description
1 polymer ?
#
loop_
_entity_poly.entity_id
_entity_poly.type
_entity_poly.pdbx_seq_one_letter_code
_entity_poly.pdbx_strand_id
1 'polypeptide(L)'
;MSDSPGITVLRLRPSLDPTAIDGLLQDLRRARNTAVVVEAGDVTRVSTLALQALLCAWMTWRSDGHDFHIASASSALTDAAQLLGLPKDFLSREGLTA
;
A
#
# COMPACT_ATOMS: atom_id res chain seq x y z
N MET A 1 -25.26 -6.65 10.60
CA MET A 1 -24.63 -6.63 10.39
C MET A 1 -24.02 -5.99 9.76
N SER A 2 -23.59 -5.68 9.78
CA SER A 2 -22.95 -4.95 9.37
C SER A 2 -22.33 -5.24 8.37
N ASP A 3 -22.49 -5.28 7.75
CA ASP A 3 -21.96 -5.49 6.82
C ASP A 3 -21.40 -4.61 6.14
N SER A 4 -20.94 -3.72 6.66
CA SER A 4 -20.26 -2.76 6.00
C SER A 4 -19.27 -3.39 5.15
N PRO A 5 -19.02 -2.88 4.07
CA PRO A 5 -18.08 -3.41 3.16
C PRO A 5 -16.76 -3.49 3.78
N GLY A 6 -16.60 -2.96 4.82
CA GLY A 6 -15.41 -3.14 5.49
C GLY A 6 -14.24 -2.48 4.81
N ILE A 7 -13.30 -2.10 5.61
CA ILE A 7 -12.03 -1.60 5.16
C ILE A 7 -10.99 -2.57 5.69
N THR A 8 -10.14 -3.06 4.82
CA THR A 8 -9.07 -3.93 5.25
C THR A 8 -7.85 -3.07 5.57
N VAL A 9 -7.30 -3.25 6.75
CA VAL A 9 -6.10 -2.53 7.16
C VAL A 9 -4.93 -3.48 7.11
N LEU A 10 -3.92 -3.15 6.32
CA LEU A 10 -2.70 -3.93 6.21
C LEU A 10 -1.58 -3.15 6.83
N ARG A 11 -0.90 -3.74 7.81
CA ARG A 11 0.23 -3.09 8.42
C ARG A 11 1.51 -3.66 7.82
N LEU A 12 2.33 -2.81 7.25
CA LEU A 12 3.57 -3.26 6.66
C LEU A 12 4.61 -3.47 7.73
N ARG A 13 5.45 -4.47 7.51
CA ARG A 13 6.54 -4.76 8.42
C ARG A 13 7.65 -3.73 8.26
N PRO A 14 8.49 -3.58 9.27
CA PRO A 14 9.58 -2.61 9.17
C PRO A 14 10.51 -2.87 7.99
N SER A 15 10.77 -4.11 7.67
CA SER A 15 11.65 -4.43 6.54
C SER A 15 10.85 -5.08 5.44
N LEU A 16 10.76 -4.39 4.33
CA LEU A 16 10.09 -4.92 3.13
C LEU A 16 11.16 -5.43 2.17
N ASP A 17 11.92 -6.41 2.63
CA ASP A 17 12.94 -7.02 1.81
C ASP A 17 12.28 -8.08 0.92
N PRO A 18 13.03 -8.69 0.00
CA PRO A 18 12.42 -9.63 -0.92
C PRO A 18 11.74 -10.81 -0.24
N THR A 19 12.18 -11.18 0.97
CA THR A 19 11.57 -12.34 1.64
C THR A 19 10.19 -12.01 2.18
N ALA A 20 9.85 -10.74 2.30
CA ALA A 20 8.54 -10.34 2.79
C ALA A 20 7.50 -10.23 1.67
N ILE A 21 7.92 -10.39 0.43
CA ILE A 21 7.02 -10.16 -0.70
C ILE A 21 5.87 -11.14 -0.73
N ASP A 22 6.14 -12.41 -0.48
CA ASP A 22 5.08 -13.41 -0.57
C ASP A 22 3.97 -13.13 0.42
N GLY A 23 4.33 -12.78 1.66
CA GLY A 23 3.32 -12.45 2.64
C GLY A 23 2.52 -11.22 2.25
N LEU A 24 3.21 -10.22 1.72
CA LEU A 24 2.53 -9.02 1.26
C LEU A 24 1.54 -9.34 0.15
N LEU A 25 1.95 -10.12 -0.83
CA LEU A 25 1.08 -10.47 -1.93
C LEU A 25 -0.13 -11.28 -1.46
N GLN A 26 0.07 -12.19 -0.51
CA GLN A 26 -1.04 -12.95 0.04
C GLN A 26 -2.03 -12.04 0.75
N ASP A 27 -1.53 -11.11 1.54
CA ASP A 27 -2.39 -10.16 2.24
C ASP A 27 -3.20 -9.32 1.25
N LEU A 28 -2.54 -8.90 0.19
CA LEU A 28 -3.24 -8.11 -0.83
C LEU A 28 -4.30 -8.92 -1.54
N ARG A 29 -4.00 -10.19 -1.84
CA ARG A 29 -5.01 -11.04 -2.48
C ARG A 29 -6.23 -11.24 -1.61
N ARG A 30 -6.02 -11.41 -0.31
CA ARG A 30 -7.14 -11.58 0.61
C ARG A 30 -7.98 -10.33 0.71
N ALA A 31 -7.37 -9.18 0.45
CA ALA A 31 -8.06 -7.91 0.58
C ALA A 31 -8.73 -7.46 -0.72
N ARG A 32 -8.64 -8.25 -1.79
CA ARG A 32 -9.27 -7.87 -3.05
C ARG A 32 -10.76 -7.65 -2.83
N ASN A 33 -11.30 -6.70 -3.56
CA ASN A 33 -12.72 -6.37 -3.52
C ASN A 33 -13.15 -5.65 -2.24
N THR A 34 -12.18 -5.15 -1.46
CA THR A 34 -12.48 -4.27 -0.33
C THR A 34 -11.61 -3.03 -0.43
N ALA A 35 -12.02 -1.96 0.22
CA ALA A 35 -11.15 -0.81 0.36
C ALA A 35 -10.00 -1.18 1.28
N VAL A 36 -8.80 -0.70 0.97
CA VAL A 36 -7.60 -1.08 1.71
C VAL A 36 -6.88 0.16 2.19
N VAL A 37 -6.51 0.15 3.45
CA VAL A 37 -5.60 1.14 4.02
C VAL A 37 -4.33 0.41 4.41
N VAL A 38 -3.21 0.84 3.85
CA VAL A 38 -1.91 0.24 4.14
C VAL A 38 -1.20 1.14 5.13
N GLU A 39 -0.94 0.60 6.33
CA GLU A 39 -0.22 1.33 7.37
C GLU A 39 1.27 1.15 7.15
N ALA A 40 1.94 2.21 6.80
CA ALA A 40 3.33 2.13 6.39
C ALA A 40 4.28 2.94 7.27
N GLY A 41 3.85 3.30 8.46
CA GLY A 41 4.66 4.14 9.34
C GLY A 41 5.89 3.48 9.90
N ASP A 42 5.87 2.17 10.02
CA ASP A 42 6.99 1.44 10.61
C ASP A 42 8.04 1.02 9.60
N VAL A 43 7.83 1.29 8.32
CA VAL A 43 8.73 0.81 7.29
C VAL A 43 10.05 1.54 7.35
N THR A 44 11.14 0.79 7.51
CA THR A 44 12.48 1.36 7.53
C THR A 44 13.32 0.92 6.33
N ARG A 45 12.93 -0.18 5.69
CA ARG A 45 13.63 -0.70 4.52
C ARG A 45 12.63 -1.13 3.49
N VAL A 46 12.89 -0.76 2.25
CA VAL A 46 11.99 -1.07 1.15
C VAL A 46 12.79 -1.57 -0.03
N SER A 47 12.49 -2.77 -0.49
CA SER A 47 13.09 -3.25 -1.72
C SER A 47 12.29 -2.74 -2.92
N THR A 48 12.94 -2.72 -4.06
CA THR A 48 12.27 -2.32 -5.30
C THR A 48 11.11 -3.24 -5.61
N LEU A 49 11.26 -4.53 -5.34
CA LEU A 49 10.16 -5.48 -5.57
C LEU A 49 8.96 -5.17 -4.71
N ALA A 50 9.19 -4.79 -3.46
CA ALA A 50 8.08 -4.44 -2.58
C ALA A 50 7.35 -3.20 -3.09
N LEU A 51 8.10 -2.21 -3.56
CA LEU A 51 7.48 -1.02 -4.13
C LEU A 51 6.68 -1.36 -5.37
N GLN A 52 7.21 -2.22 -6.22
CA GLN A 52 6.47 -2.63 -7.41
C GLN A 52 5.19 -3.36 -7.05
N ALA A 53 5.24 -4.21 -6.02
CA ALA A 53 4.04 -4.91 -5.58
C ALA A 53 2.98 -3.93 -5.09
N LEU A 54 3.40 -2.94 -4.31
CA LEU A 54 2.46 -1.94 -3.82
C LEU A 54 1.90 -1.10 -4.95
N LEU A 55 2.74 -0.73 -5.90
CA LEU A 55 2.27 0.05 -7.04
C LEU A 55 1.27 -0.74 -7.88
N CYS A 56 1.55 -2.00 -8.12
CA CYS A 56 0.63 -2.85 -8.87
C CYS A 56 -0.70 -2.98 -8.15
N ALA A 57 -0.66 -3.12 -6.83
CA ALA A 57 -1.89 -3.19 -6.04
C ALA A 57 -2.68 -1.89 -6.16
N TRP A 58 -1.99 -0.76 -6.04
CA TRP A 58 -2.64 0.54 -6.15
C TRP A 58 -3.37 0.67 -7.49
N MET A 59 -2.71 0.25 -8.57
CA MET A 59 -3.31 0.32 -9.89
C MET A 59 -4.48 -0.65 -10.02
N THR A 60 -4.35 -1.84 -9.45
CA THR A 60 -5.39 -2.85 -9.51
C THR A 60 -6.65 -2.38 -8.78
N TRP A 61 -6.46 -1.85 -7.56
CA TRP A 61 -7.60 -1.36 -6.80
C TRP A 61 -8.30 -0.23 -7.51
N ARG A 62 -7.54 0.68 -8.08
CA ARG A 62 -8.15 1.76 -8.85
C ARG A 62 -8.97 1.24 -10.01
N SER A 63 -8.43 0.25 -10.71
CA SER A 63 -9.13 -0.35 -11.83
C SER A 63 -10.40 -1.03 -11.39
N ASP A 64 -10.39 -1.62 -10.19
CA ASP A 64 -11.56 -2.30 -9.64
C ASP A 64 -12.57 -1.34 -9.04
N GLY A 65 -12.24 -0.07 -8.94
CA GLY A 65 -13.14 0.89 -8.32
C GLY A 65 -13.14 0.90 -6.82
N HIS A 66 -12.10 0.36 -6.21
CA HIS A 66 -11.97 0.34 -4.74
C HIS A 66 -10.84 1.25 -4.30
N ASP A 67 -10.99 1.80 -3.09
CA ASP A 67 -9.96 2.68 -2.54
C ASP A 67 -8.76 1.90 -2.07
N PHE A 68 -7.60 2.49 -2.27
CA PHE A 68 -6.34 1.94 -1.81
C PHE A 68 -5.49 3.11 -1.36
N HIS A 69 -5.22 3.18 -0.07
CA HIS A 69 -4.45 4.29 0.51
C HIS A 69 -3.25 3.77 1.26
N ILE A 70 -2.17 4.51 1.19
CA ILE A 70 -1.02 4.23 2.02
C ILE A 70 -0.97 5.32 3.07
N ALA A 71 -1.30 4.93 4.30
CA ALA A 71 -1.39 5.87 5.40
C ALA A 71 -0.07 5.95 6.14
N SER A 72 0.28 7.14 6.57
CA SER A 72 1.45 7.35 7.41
C SER A 72 2.74 6.82 6.80
N ALA A 73 2.92 7.03 5.51
CA ALA A 73 4.11 6.53 4.84
C ALA A 73 5.37 7.03 5.55
N SER A 74 6.27 6.11 5.89
CA SER A 74 7.52 6.47 6.52
C SER A 74 8.39 7.24 5.54
N SER A 75 9.41 7.92 6.06
CA SER A 75 10.33 8.62 5.19
C SER A 75 11.08 7.65 4.29
N ALA A 76 11.39 6.45 4.81
CA ALA A 76 12.06 5.46 3.98
C ALA A 76 11.21 5.09 2.77
N LEU A 77 9.92 4.89 2.97
CA LEU A 77 9.03 4.55 1.87
C LEU A 77 8.85 5.72 0.92
N THR A 78 8.67 6.91 1.46
CA THR A 78 8.50 8.11 0.66
C THR A 78 9.74 8.37 -0.20
N ASP A 79 10.92 8.26 0.41
CA ASP A 79 12.17 8.49 -0.32
C ASP A 79 12.35 7.48 -1.43
N ALA A 80 12.04 6.21 -1.14
CA ALA A 80 12.20 5.17 -2.15
C ALA A 80 11.25 5.41 -3.32
N ALA A 81 10.02 5.80 -3.03
CA ALA A 81 9.05 6.06 -4.09
C ALA A 81 9.48 7.24 -4.96
N GLN A 82 10.00 8.29 -4.34
CA GLN A 82 10.49 9.45 -5.08
C GLN A 82 11.67 9.08 -5.95
N LEU A 83 12.58 8.30 -5.40
CA LEU A 83 13.77 7.91 -6.13
C LEU A 83 13.42 7.12 -7.39
N LEU A 84 12.39 6.30 -7.32
CA LEU A 84 11.97 5.51 -8.46
C LEU A 84 11.01 6.27 -9.38
N GLY A 85 10.65 7.49 -9.02
CA GLY A 85 9.78 8.29 -9.88
C GLY A 85 8.34 7.83 -9.89
N LEU A 86 7.85 7.26 -8.81
CA LEU A 86 6.47 6.80 -8.77
C LEU A 86 5.52 7.97 -8.77
N PRO A 87 4.27 7.74 -9.20
CA PRO A 87 3.29 8.82 -9.23
C PRO A 87 3.09 9.44 -7.86
N LYS A 88 2.93 10.73 -7.82
CA LYS A 88 2.72 11.43 -6.56
C LYS A 88 1.48 10.94 -5.84
N ASP A 89 0.46 10.59 -6.59
CA ASP A 89 -0.79 10.12 -6.00
C ASP A 89 -0.62 8.81 -5.26
N PHE A 90 0.42 8.07 -5.57
CA PHE A 90 0.65 6.78 -4.95
C PHE A 90 0.75 6.90 -3.44
N LEU A 91 1.44 7.91 -2.95
CA LEU A 91 1.58 8.12 -1.52
C LEU A 91 0.83 9.34 -1.03
N SER A 92 0.16 10.04 -1.91
CA SER A 92 -0.50 11.26 -1.55
C SER A 92 -1.75 10.99 -0.75
N ARG A 93 -1.98 11.78 0.27
CA ARG A 93 -3.17 11.69 1.07
C ARG A 93 -4.13 12.81 0.79
N GLU A 94 -3.77 13.67 -0.12
CA GLU A 94 -4.56 14.85 -0.36
C GLU A 94 -5.95 14.51 -0.85
N GLY A 95 -6.02 13.52 -1.70
CA GLY A 95 -7.31 13.10 -2.20
C GLY A 95 -8.18 12.50 -1.13
N LEU A 96 -7.58 12.08 -0.04
CA LEU A 96 -8.31 11.48 1.05
C LEU A 96 -8.85 12.49 1.99
N THR A 97 -8.07 13.51 2.21
CA THR A 97 -8.43 14.50 3.19
C THR A 97 -9.28 15.59 2.60
N ALA A 98 -9.28 15.65 1.34
CA ALA A 98 -10.00 16.72 0.65
C ALA A 98 -11.46 16.73 0.99
#